data_878fb78fdb0b80d04f5536912205bf47
#
_entry.id   878fb78fdb0b80d04f5536912205bf47
#
_cell.length_a   1.000
_cell.length_b   1.000
_cell.length_c   1.000
_cell.angle_alpha   90.00
_cell.angle_beta   90.00
_cell.angle_gamma   90.00
#
_symmetry.space_group_name_H-M   'P 1'
#
loop_
_entity.id
_entity.type
_entity.pdbx_description
1 polymer ?
#
loop_
_entity_poly.entity_id
_entity_poly.type
_entity_poly.pdbx_seq_one_letter_code
_entity_poly.pdbx_strand_id
1 'polypeptide(L)'
;MNISLRVLLLAVLLVPAINTFSQDKKFYIFLCFGQSNMEGNARIQPQDTVGIDPRFQVLEAVDCPNLNRTKGNWYPAVPPLSRCNTGLTPADYFGRTMVANLPNNVRVGIINVAVGGCKIELFDKDNYQAYVSTAPKWMIGMINQYDGNPYARLVELAKIAQKDGVIKGILLHQGESNPKDSLWTKKVKLVYDNLLKDLHLRAKKVPLLAGETVNADQGGICASMNKIIATLPQMIKNARVISSAGCPDAPDNLHFTAEGYRMLGKRYAEQMLKLLGIEMVAPQ
;
A
#
# COMPACT_ATOMS: atom_id res chain seq x y z
N MET A 1 -30.94 -47.14 60.93
CA MET A 1 -29.86 -46.14 60.86
C MET A 1 -29.46 -46.05 59.38
N ASN A 2 -30.11 -45.12 58.65
CA ASN A 2 -29.93 -44.99 57.15
C ASN A 2 -29.00 -43.86 56.91
N ILE A 3 -27.82 -44.17 56.33
CA ILE A 3 -26.83 -43.19 55.87
C ILE A 3 -27.07 -42.93 54.41
N SER A 4 -27.61 -41.76 54.06
CA SER A 4 -27.77 -41.30 52.69
C SER A 4 -26.46 -40.74 52.16
N LEU A 5 -25.86 -41.41 51.24
CA LEU A 5 -24.65 -40.97 50.52
C LEU A 5 -25.06 -39.96 49.42
N ARG A 6 -24.79 -38.67 49.64
CA ARG A 6 -24.97 -37.61 48.62
C ARG A 6 -23.72 -37.56 47.74
N VAL A 7 -23.85 -38.04 46.52
CA VAL A 7 -22.84 -37.89 45.49
C VAL A 7 -22.92 -36.48 44.91
N LEU A 8 -21.89 -35.66 45.16
CA LEU A 8 -21.74 -34.32 44.57
C LEU A 8 -21.08 -34.46 43.20
N LEU A 9 -21.86 -34.31 42.10
CA LEU A 9 -21.33 -34.27 40.74
C LEU A 9 -20.69 -32.89 40.53
N LEU A 10 -19.36 -32.83 40.48
CA LEU A 10 -18.60 -31.64 40.02
C LEU A 10 -18.62 -31.63 38.48
N ALA A 11 -19.46 -30.80 37.89
CA ALA A 11 -19.40 -30.52 36.46
C ALA A 11 -18.22 -29.58 36.19
N VAL A 12 -17.12 -30.12 35.67
CA VAL A 12 -15.99 -29.35 35.16
C VAL A 12 -16.39 -28.75 33.80
N LEU A 13 -16.74 -27.47 33.78
CA LEU A 13 -16.93 -26.69 32.56
C LEU A 13 -15.58 -26.51 31.89
N LEU A 14 -15.27 -27.32 30.88
CA LEU A 14 -14.20 -27.11 29.95
C LEU A 14 -14.55 -25.88 29.06
N VAL A 15 -14.12 -24.70 29.47
CA VAL A 15 -14.15 -23.51 28.62
C VAL A 15 -13.04 -23.66 27.60
N PRO A 16 -13.35 -23.78 26.28
CA PRO A 16 -12.31 -23.80 25.28
C PRO A 16 -11.55 -22.48 25.35
N ALA A 17 -10.23 -22.54 25.52
CA ALA A 17 -9.36 -21.37 25.44
C ALA A 17 -9.44 -20.87 23.98
N ILE A 18 -10.27 -19.87 23.73
CA ILE A 18 -10.27 -19.15 22.47
C ILE A 18 -8.96 -18.35 22.45
N ASN A 19 -7.96 -18.86 21.72
CA ASN A 19 -6.77 -18.08 21.40
C ASN A 19 -7.20 -16.89 20.56
N THR A 20 -7.58 -15.80 21.19
CA THR A 20 -7.72 -14.50 20.52
C THR A 20 -6.32 -14.03 20.20
N PHE A 21 -5.87 -14.28 18.97
CA PHE A 21 -4.69 -13.60 18.43
C PHE A 21 -4.98 -12.10 18.52
N SER A 22 -4.39 -11.44 19.49
CA SER A 22 -4.50 -9.98 19.63
C SER A 22 -3.66 -9.37 18.52
N GLN A 23 -4.29 -8.50 17.73
CA GLN A 23 -3.62 -7.68 16.72
C GLN A 23 -2.38 -6.99 17.31
N ASP A 24 -1.21 -7.19 16.71
CA ASP A 24 0.04 -6.56 17.16
C ASP A 24 0.01 -5.05 16.86
N LYS A 25 -0.18 -4.25 17.90
CA LYS A 25 -0.23 -2.78 17.78
C LYS A 25 1.11 -2.16 17.33
N LYS A 26 2.19 -2.94 17.32
CA LYS A 26 3.53 -2.54 16.88
C LYS A 26 3.86 -3.05 15.48
N PHE A 27 2.93 -3.68 14.80
CA PHE A 27 3.05 -3.99 13.38
C PHE A 27 2.22 -2.97 12.57
N TYR A 28 2.90 -1.98 11.99
CA TYR A 28 2.29 -0.91 11.21
C TYR A 28 2.16 -1.34 9.75
N ILE A 29 0.95 -1.36 9.24
CA ILE A 29 0.64 -1.83 7.90
C ILE A 29 0.22 -0.64 7.03
N PHE A 30 0.72 -0.60 5.80
CA PHE A 30 0.42 0.43 4.82
C PHE A 30 -0.10 -0.21 3.54
N LEU A 31 -1.20 0.33 3.02
CA LEU A 31 -1.79 -0.09 1.76
C LEU A 31 -1.23 0.80 0.66
N CYS A 32 -0.70 0.19 -0.41
CA CYS A 32 -0.18 0.89 -1.57
C CYS A 32 -1.03 0.51 -2.78
N PHE A 33 -1.50 1.50 -3.54
CA PHE A 33 -2.25 1.25 -4.75
C PHE A 33 -2.03 2.35 -5.79
N GLY A 34 -2.31 2.06 -7.05
CA GLY A 34 -2.13 3.02 -8.13
C GLY A 34 -1.81 2.38 -9.46
N GLN A 35 -0.99 3.06 -10.26
CA GLN A 35 -0.57 2.58 -11.57
C GLN A 35 0.94 2.31 -11.63
N SER A 36 1.57 2.37 -12.79
CA SER A 36 2.96 1.95 -13.02
C SER A 36 3.99 2.55 -12.06
N ASN A 37 3.83 3.81 -11.66
CA ASN A 37 4.72 4.46 -10.70
C ASN A 37 4.53 3.96 -9.23
N MET A 38 3.43 3.26 -8.92
CA MET A 38 3.28 2.52 -7.66
C MET A 38 3.57 1.03 -7.85
N GLU A 39 3.29 0.47 -9.02
CA GLU A 39 3.56 -0.92 -9.35
C GLU A 39 5.06 -1.24 -9.32
N GLY A 40 5.87 -0.32 -9.82
CA GLY A 40 7.32 -0.45 -9.94
C GLY A 40 7.75 -0.63 -11.40
N ASN A 41 8.31 0.43 -11.98
CA ASN A 41 8.73 0.43 -13.38
C ASN A 41 10.25 0.44 -13.55
N ALA A 42 11.01 0.98 -12.59
CA ALA A 42 12.46 1.03 -12.72
C ALA A 42 13.12 -0.32 -12.42
N ARG A 43 14.24 -0.56 -13.11
CA ARG A 43 15.07 -1.76 -12.87
C ARG A 43 15.55 -1.78 -11.41
N ILE A 44 15.34 -2.90 -10.75
CA ILE A 44 15.88 -3.19 -9.41
C ILE A 44 17.42 -3.32 -9.55
N GLN A 45 18.15 -2.60 -8.70
CA GLN A 45 19.62 -2.59 -8.69
C GLN A 45 20.14 -3.39 -7.48
N PRO A 46 21.42 -3.82 -7.47
CA PRO A 46 21.97 -4.66 -6.38
C PRO A 46 21.74 -4.09 -4.99
N GLN A 47 21.89 -2.76 -4.81
CA GLN A 47 21.65 -2.11 -3.52
C GLN A 47 20.18 -2.17 -3.04
N ASP A 48 19.22 -2.42 -3.93
CA ASP A 48 17.81 -2.53 -3.59
C ASP A 48 17.47 -3.90 -3.00
N THR A 49 18.34 -4.91 -3.18
CA THR A 49 18.11 -6.29 -2.74
C THR A 49 18.86 -6.66 -1.46
N VAL A 50 19.69 -5.77 -0.94
CA VAL A 50 20.51 -6.00 0.25
C VAL A 50 20.16 -5.06 1.39
N GLY A 51 20.59 -5.39 2.60
CA GLY A 51 20.39 -4.52 3.79
C GLY A 51 18.94 -4.29 4.16
N ILE A 52 18.03 -5.23 3.84
CA ILE A 52 16.62 -5.13 4.19
C ILE A 52 16.47 -5.52 5.66
N ASP A 53 16.00 -4.57 6.47
CA ASP A 53 15.67 -4.83 7.87
C ASP A 53 14.57 -5.90 7.95
N PRO A 54 14.74 -6.98 8.74
CA PRO A 54 13.74 -8.04 8.86
C PRO A 54 12.39 -7.56 9.41
N ARG A 55 12.36 -6.39 10.04
CA ARG A 55 11.11 -5.73 10.46
C ARG A 55 10.30 -5.16 9.30
N PHE A 56 10.92 -4.97 8.13
CA PHE A 56 10.23 -4.52 6.92
C PHE A 56 9.75 -5.73 6.11
N GLN A 57 8.44 -5.86 5.97
CA GLN A 57 7.79 -7.01 5.35
C GLN A 57 6.81 -6.60 4.25
N VAL A 58 6.60 -7.49 3.30
CA VAL A 58 5.56 -7.39 2.27
C VAL A 58 4.58 -8.54 2.42
N LEU A 59 3.27 -8.25 2.39
CA LEU A 59 2.24 -9.26 2.20
C LEU A 59 2.08 -9.50 0.70
N GLU A 60 2.43 -10.70 0.25
CA GLU A 60 2.45 -10.99 -1.18
C GLU A 60 1.05 -10.90 -1.79
N ALA A 61 0.94 -10.13 -2.88
CA ALA A 61 -0.35 -9.81 -3.50
C ALA A 61 -0.82 -10.86 -4.52
N VAL A 62 0.11 -11.66 -5.05
CA VAL A 62 -0.13 -12.73 -6.03
C VAL A 62 0.79 -13.89 -5.75
N ASP A 63 0.51 -15.07 -6.31
CA ASP A 63 1.45 -16.18 -6.24
C ASP A 63 2.66 -15.91 -7.15
N CYS A 64 3.88 -15.97 -6.58
CA CYS A 64 5.14 -15.73 -7.27
C CYS A 64 6.08 -16.93 -7.12
N PRO A 65 5.89 -18.02 -7.90
CA PRO A 65 6.72 -19.22 -7.80
C PRO A 65 8.21 -18.95 -8.03
N ASN A 66 8.54 -18.03 -8.94
CA ASN A 66 9.92 -17.60 -9.22
C ASN A 66 10.62 -16.90 -8.06
N LEU A 67 9.86 -16.44 -7.06
CA LEU A 67 10.35 -15.81 -5.84
C LEU A 67 10.12 -16.67 -4.59
N ASN A 68 9.58 -17.87 -4.76
CA ASN A 68 9.11 -18.73 -3.67
C ASN A 68 8.15 -18.00 -2.71
N ARG A 69 7.24 -17.19 -3.26
CA ARG A 69 6.25 -16.42 -2.51
C ARG A 69 4.84 -16.83 -2.90
N THR A 70 3.99 -16.94 -1.89
CA THR A 70 2.56 -17.30 -2.04
C THR A 70 1.69 -16.13 -1.59
N LYS A 71 0.64 -15.86 -2.32
CA LYS A 71 -0.37 -14.84 -1.99
C LYS A 71 -0.82 -14.94 -0.53
N GLY A 72 -0.93 -13.80 0.14
CA GLY A 72 -1.47 -13.71 1.50
C GLY A 72 -0.49 -14.09 2.61
N ASN A 73 0.78 -14.34 2.29
CA ASN A 73 1.83 -14.60 3.26
C ASN A 73 2.81 -13.43 3.35
N TRP A 74 3.36 -13.22 4.55
CA TRP A 74 4.38 -12.21 4.81
C TRP A 74 5.77 -12.72 4.45
N TYR A 75 6.55 -11.85 3.80
CA TYR A 75 7.96 -12.08 3.45
C TYR A 75 8.81 -10.86 3.77
N PRO A 76 10.13 -11.00 3.99
CA PRO A 76 11.02 -9.85 3.96
C PRO A 76 10.81 -9.05 2.68
N ALA A 77 10.75 -7.73 2.78
CA ALA A 77 10.38 -6.86 1.66
C ALA A 77 11.52 -6.67 0.65
N VAL A 78 12.03 -7.78 0.11
CA VAL A 78 12.98 -7.76 -1.01
C VAL A 78 12.20 -7.49 -2.30
N PRO A 79 12.54 -6.47 -3.10
CA PRO A 79 11.81 -6.21 -4.34
C PRO A 79 11.91 -7.37 -5.34
N PRO A 80 10.91 -7.55 -6.23
CA PRO A 80 9.73 -6.70 -6.44
C PRO A 80 8.68 -6.82 -5.33
N LEU A 81 7.90 -5.75 -5.10
CA LEU A 81 6.93 -5.65 -4.00
C LEU A 81 5.47 -5.54 -4.46
N SER A 82 5.19 -5.71 -5.74
CA SER A 82 3.82 -5.63 -6.29
C SER A 82 3.41 -6.96 -6.93
N ARG A 83 3.99 -7.29 -8.06
CA ARG A 83 3.80 -8.57 -8.78
C ARG A 83 5.17 -9.15 -9.14
N CYS A 84 5.22 -10.42 -9.48
CA CYS A 84 6.44 -11.22 -9.58
C CYS A 84 7.56 -10.68 -10.47
N ASN A 85 7.22 -9.88 -11.48
CA ASN A 85 8.14 -9.36 -12.50
C ASN A 85 8.08 -7.83 -12.62
N THR A 86 7.63 -7.13 -11.55
CA THR A 86 7.66 -5.67 -11.52
C THR A 86 9.03 -5.14 -11.11
N GLY A 87 9.23 -3.84 -11.26
CA GLY A 87 10.48 -3.18 -10.90
C GLY A 87 10.47 -2.60 -9.48
N LEU A 88 11.40 -1.67 -9.26
CA LEU A 88 11.49 -0.89 -8.04
C LEU A 88 10.30 0.06 -7.93
N THR A 89 9.73 0.18 -6.74
CA THR A 89 8.56 1.00 -6.40
C THR A 89 8.91 1.98 -5.27
N PRO A 90 8.24 3.12 -5.13
CA PRO A 90 8.47 4.02 -4.00
C PRO A 90 8.12 3.36 -2.65
N ALA A 91 7.26 2.34 -2.62
CA ALA A 91 6.95 1.59 -1.41
C ALA A 91 8.17 0.89 -0.77
N ASP A 92 9.21 0.58 -1.56
CA ASP A 92 10.45 -0.03 -1.11
C ASP A 92 11.18 0.89 -0.12
N TYR A 93 11.56 2.08 -0.61
CA TYR A 93 12.28 3.06 0.22
C TYR A 93 11.39 3.78 1.22
N PHE A 94 10.07 3.74 1.03
CA PHE A 94 9.13 4.09 2.09
C PHE A 94 9.30 3.16 3.30
N GLY A 95 9.20 1.85 3.11
CA GLY A 95 9.29 0.89 4.21
C GLY A 95 10.67 0.88 4.87
N ARG A 96 11.77 0.94 4.09
CA ARG A 96 13.14 1.04 4.61
C ARG A 96 13.32 2.28 5.48
N THR A 97 12.84 3.45 5.02
CA THR A 97 12.93 4.69 5.78
C THR A 97 12.07 4.65 7.03
N MET A 98 10.87 4.05 6.94
CA MET A 98 10.01 3.87 8.11
C MET A 98 10.69 3.05 9.21
N VAL A 99 11.22 1.85 8.91
CA VAL A 99 11.87 1.01 9.92
C VAL A 99 13.13 1.62 10.50
N ALA A 100 13.86 2.41 9.71
CA ALA A 100 15.07 3.10 10.17
C ALA A 100 14.77 4.21 11.22
N ASN A 101 13.56 4.76 11.22
CA ASN A 101 13.16 5.86 12.11
C ASN A 101 12.13 5.45 13.18
N LEU A 102 11.59 4.24 13.10
CA LEU A 102 10.66 3.70 14.09
C LEU A 102 11.40 2.99 15.22
N PRO A 103 10.85 2.92 16.44
CA PRO A 103 11.41 2.12 17.53
C PRO A 103 11.72 0.67 17.09
N ASN A 104 12.80 0.09 17.62
CA ASN A 104 13.28 -1.25 17.20
C ASN A 104 12.26 -2.39 17.37
N ASN A 105 11.23 -2.20 18.18
CA ASN A 105 10.16 -3.16 18.39
C ASN A 105 8.95 -2.92 17.49
N VAL A 106 9.01 -1.98 16.54
CA VAL A 106 7.95 -1.70 15.57
C VAL A 106 8.33 -2.33 14.24
N ARG A 107 7.41 -3.12 13.68
CA ARG A 107 7.51 -3.70 12.35
C ARG A 107 6.73 -2.85 11.34
N VAL A 108 7.12 -2.92 10.09
CA VAL A 108 6.44 -2.26 8.98
C VAL A 108 6.05 -3.31 7.94
N GLY A 109 4.78 -3.33 7.56
CA GLY A 109 4.26 -4.17 6.50
C GLY A 109 3.67 -3.33 5.38
N ILE A 110 3.87 -3.74 4.14
CA ILE A 110 3.20 -3.16 2.99
C ILE A 110 2.37 -4.21 2.25
N ILE A 111 1.30 -3.73 1.62
CA ILE A 111 0.49 -4.44 0.64
C ILE A 111 0.47 -3.56 -0.59
N ASN A 112 1.01 -4.03 -1.71
CA ASN A 112 1.07 -3.24 -2.94
C ASN A 112 0.24 -3.90 -4.04
N VAL A 113 -0.89 -3.28 -4.39
CA VAL A 113 -1.77 -3.68 -5.47
C VAL A 113 -1.87 -2.54 -6.47
N ALA A 114 -1.13 -2.64 -7.56
CA ALA A 114 -1.08 -1.61 -8.59
C ALA A 114 -1.09 -2.25 -9.99
N VAL A 115 -1.62 -1.51 -10.98
CA VAL A 115 -1.75 -1.96 -12.36
C VAL A 115 -1.22 -0.89 -13.31
N GLY A 116 -0.13 -1.18 -14.02
CA GLY A 116 0.48 -0.26 -14.97
C GLY A 116 -0.54 0.29 -15.97
N GLY A 117 -0.49 1.61 -16.23
CA GLY A 117 -1.35 2.29 -17.19
C GLY A 117 -2.83 2.40 -16.82
N CYS A 118 -3.27 1.93 -15.65
CA CYS A 118 -4.68 2.00 -15.30
C CYS A 118 -5.11 3.41 -14.90
N LYS A 119 -6.39 3.71 -15.17
CA LYS A 119 -7.08 4.85 -14.58
C LYS A 119 -7.56 4.53 -13.17
N ILE A 120 -7.86 5.57 -12.38
CA ILE A 120 -8.37 5.42 -11.01
C ILE A 120 -9.69 4.64 -10.97
N GLU A 121 -10.47 4.63 -12.04
CA GLU A 121 -11.71 3.90 -12.22
C GLU A 121 -11.55 2.38 -12.04
N LEU A 122 -10.36 1.83 -12.24
CA LEU A 122 -10.10 0.41 -11.98
C LEU A 122 -10.28 0.05 -10.49
N PHE A 123 -10.13 1.02 -9.60
CA PHE A 123 -10.31 0.84 -8.15
C PHE A 123 -11.71 1.26 -7.65
N ASP A 124 -12.62 1.67 -8.54
CA ASP A 124 -14.04 1.90 -8.20
C ASP A 124 -14.75 0.55 -8.03
N LYS A 125 -14.99 0.15 -6.79
CA LYS A 125 -15.54 -1.19 -6.48
C LYS A 125 -16.89 -1.48 -7.12
N ASP A 126 -17.67 -0.45 -7.39
CA ASP A 126 -19.03 -0.59 -7.91
C ASP A 126 -19.10 -0.52 -9.45
N ASN A 127 -18.10 0.14 -10.08
CA ASN A 127 -18.12 0.43 -11.52
C ASN A 127 -16.87 -0.05 -12.29
N TYR A 128 -15.92 -0.74 -11.65
CA TYR A 128 -14.67 -1.16 -12.28
C TYR A 128 -14.88 -2.05 -13.52
N GLN A 129 -15.96 -2.86 -13.56
CA GLN A 129 -16.24 -3.75 -14.69
C GLN A 129 -16.42 -2.97 -16.01
N ALA A 130 -17.07 -1.79 -15.96
CA ALA A 130 -17.22 -0.94 -17.12
C ALA A 130 -15.85 -0.47 -17.65
N TYR A 131 -14.90 -0.18 -16.77
CA TYR A 131 -13.54 0.15 -17.15
C TYR A 131 -12.80 -1.08 -17.72
N VAL A 132 -12.87 -2.23 -17.04
CA VAL A 132 -12.22 -3.48 -17.45
C VAL A 132 -12.70 -3.94 -18.82
N SER A 133 -14.00 -3.80 -19.13
CA SER A 133 -14.56 -4.21 -20.43
C SER A 133 -13.95 -3.47 -21.63
N THR A 134 -13.37 -2.29 -21.41
CA THR A 134 -12.72 -1.47 -22.45
C THR A 134 -11.19 -1.45 -22.33
N ALA A 135 -10.63 -2.14 -21.34
CA ALA A 135 -9.20 -2.16 -21.10
C ALA A 135 -8.45 -2.96 -22.20
N PRO A 136 -7.24 -2.54 -22.59
CA PRO A 136 -6.47 -3.26 -23.59
C PRO A 136 -6.02 -4.63 -23.06
N LYS A 137 -5.82 -5.58 -23.97
CA LYS A 137 -5.47 -6.99 -23.62
C LYS A 137 -4.27 -7.12 -22.69
N TRP A 138 -3.23 -6.30 -22.89
CA TRP A 138 -2.04 -6.32 -22.04
C TRP A 138 -2.37 -5.93 -20.58
N MET A 139 -3.29 -4.99 -20.37
CA MET A 139 -3.73 -4.59 -19.03
C MET A 139 -4.63 -5.67 -18.39
N ILE A 140 -5.49 -6.32 -19.18
CA ILE A 140 -6.33 -7.43 -18.71
C ILE A 140 -5.46 -8.56 -18.12
N GLY A 141 -4.32 -8.88 -18.75
CA GLY A 141 -3.37 -9.85 -18.21
C GLY A 141 -2.85 -9.49 -16.82
N MET A 142 -2.61 -8.20 -16.55
CA MET A 142 -2.22 -7.72 -15.22
C MET A 142 -3.39 -7.73 -14.22
N ILE A 143 -4.56 -7.29 -14.65
CA ILE A 143 -5.77 -7.28 -13.82
C ILE A 143 -6.16 -8.70 -13.38
N ASN A 144 -6.01 -9.69 -14.27
CA ASN A 144 -6.32 -11.09 -13.98
C ASN A 144 -5.41 -11.70 -12.91
N GLN A 145 -4.19 -11.20 -12.70
CA GLN A 145 -3.35 -11.62 -11.57
C GLN A 145 -3.97 -11.23 -10.22
N TYR A 146 -4.88 -10.27 -10.21
CA TYR A 146 -5.67 -9.86 -9.07
C TYR A 146 -7.12 -10.39 -9.13
N ASP A 147 -7.34 -11.57 -9.75
CA ASP A 147 -8.66 -12.20 -9.95
C ASP A 147 -9.68 -11.27 -10.63
N GLY A 148 -9.21 -10.42 -11.52
CA GLY A 148 -10.03 -9.47 -12.28
C GLY A 148 -10.47 -8.23 -11.50
N ASN A 149 -10.13 -8.11 -10.21
CA ASN A 149 -10.56 -6.98 -9.37
C ASN A 149 -9.47 -6.53 -8.37
N PRO A 150 -8.60 -5.60 -8.76
CA PRO A 150 -7.52 -5.10 -7.90
C PRO A 150 -8.03 -4.46 -6.59
N TYR A 151 -9.17 -3.78 -6.60
CA TYR A 151 -9.76 -3.24 -5.37
C TYR A 151 -10.12 -4.36 -4.38
N ALA A 152 -10.83 -5.40 -4.85
CA ALA A 152 -11.19 -6.53 -4.00
C ALA A 152 -9.95 -7.26 -3.47
N ARG A 153 -8.89 -7.42 -4.29
CA ARG A 153 -7.63 -7.99 -3.87
C ARG A 153 -6.98 -7.17 -2.76
N LEU A 154 -6.95 -5.83 -2.89
CA LEU A 154 -6.39 -4.96 -1.85
C LEU A 154 -7.17 -5.10 -0.53
N VAL A 155 -8.50 -5.17 -0.58
CA VAL A 155 -9.35 -5.36 0.60
C VAL A 155 -9.18 -6.76 1.21
N GLU A 156 -9.09 -7.82 0.39
CA GLU A 156 -8.82 -9.19 0.85
C GLU A 156 -7.53 -9.25 1.66
N LEU A 157 -6.43 -8.77 1.09
CA LEU A 157 -5.12 -8.79 1.74
C LEU A 157 -5.08 -7.89 2.98
N ALA A 158 -5.72 -6.72 2.93
CA ALA A 158 -5.82 -5.84 4.08
C ALA A 158 -6.56 -6.50 5.26
N LYS A 159 -7.61 -7.29 5.00
CA LYS A 159 -8.31 -8.07 6.04
C LYS A 159 -7.45 -9.19 6.61
N ILE A 160 -6.61 -9.83 5.79
CA ILE A 160 -5.62 -10.80 6.28
C ILE A 160 -4.64 -10.08 7.20
N ALA A 161 -4.04 -8.99 6.74
CA ALA A 161 -3.06 -8.21 7.48
C ALA A 161 -3.60 -7.61 8.78
N GLN A 162 -4.89 -7.24 8.85
CA GLN A 162 -5.52 -6.73 10.07
C GLN A 162 -5.56 -7.76 11.21
N LYS A 163 -5.39 -9.04 10.93
CA LYS A 163 -5.25 -10.07 11.98
C LYS A 163 -3.90 -9.97 12.68
N ASP A 164 -2.87 -9.52 11.95
CA ASP A 164 -1.49 -9.48 12.39
C ASP A 164 -1.07 -8.10 12.91
N GLY A 165 -1.59 -7.02 12.31
CA GLY A 165 -1.15 -5.66 12.63
C GLY A 165 -2.20 -4.58 12.35
N VAL A 166 -1.80 -3.31 12.49
CA VAL A 166 -2.69 -2.14 12.41
C VAL A 166 -2.41 -1.36 11.13
N ILE A 167 -3.45 -1.14 10.31
CA ILE A 167 -3.34 -0.27 9.13
C ILE A 167 -3.16 1.18 9.59
N LYS A 168 -2.06 1.81 9.21
CA LYS A 168 -1.61 3.15 9.63
C LYS A 168 -1.69 4.20 8.55
N GLY A 169 -1.79 3.81 7.28
CA GLY A 169 -1.86 4.75 6.17
C GLY A 169 -2.07 4.08 4.83
N ILE A 170 -2.35 4.90 3.84
CA ILE A 170 -2.57 4.49 2.45
C ILE A 170 -1.66 5.35 1.57
N LEU A 171 -0.92 4.72 0.66
CA LEU A 171 -0.08 5.35 -0.35
C LEU A 171 -0.74 5.19 -1.72
N LEU A 172 -0.89 6.29 -2.43
CA LEU A 172 -1.43 6.34 -3.78
C LEU A 172 -0.39 6.96 -4.72
N HIS A 173 -0.11 6.30 -5.84
CA HIS A 173 0.56 6.95 -6.95
C HIS A 173 -0.19 6.65 -8.24
N GLN A 174 -0.98 7.62 -8.68
CA GLN A 174 -1.85 7.52 -9.85
C GLN A 174 -2.22 8.94 -10.33
N GLY A 175 -2.41 9.11 -11.60
CA GLY A 175 -2.80 10.39 -12.22
C GLY A 175 -2.46 10.41 -13.69
N GLU A 176 -1.38 9.77 -14.11
CA GLU A 176 -0.84 9.82 -15.46
C GLU A 176 -1.85 9.31 -16.50
N SER A 177 -2.68 8.33 -16.14
CA SER A 177 -3.72 7.78 -17.03
C SER A 177 -5.07 8.51 -16.93
N ASN A 178 -5.17 9.52 -16.06
CA ASN A 178 -6.33 10.42 -15.96
C ASN A 178 -5.95 11.88 -16.31
N PRO A 179 -5.28 12.16 -17.47
CA PRO A 179 -4.80 13.50 -17.76
C PRO A 179 -5.96 14.50 -17.80
N LYS A 180 -5.80 15.63 -17.09
CA LYS A 180 -6.79 16.72 -17.03
C LYS A 180 -8.16 16.32 -16.46
N ASP A 181 -8.30 15.16 -15.81
CA ASP A 181 -9.55 14.73 -15.19
C ASP A 181 -9.86 15.57 -13.93
N SER A 182 -10.68 16.58 -14.09
CA SER A 182 -11.11 17.46 -12.98
C SER A 182 -11.91 16.74 -11.88
N LEU A 183 -12.42 15.54 -12.16
CA LEU A 183 -13.15 14.71 -11.20
C LEU A 183 -12.23 13.71 -10.47
N TRP A 184 -10.95 13.66 -10.81
CA TRP A 184 -10.01 12.69 -10.26
C TRP A 184 -10.00 12.68 -8.72
N THR A 185 -9.99 13.85 -8.07
CA THR A 185 -10.00 13.92 -6.59
C THR A 185 -11.27 13.38 -5.97
N LYS A 186 -12.43 13.53 -6.65
CA LYS A 186 -13.70 12.92 -6.22
C LYS A 186 -13.66 11.40 -6.35
N LYS A 187 -13.07 10.88 -7.43
CA LYS A 187 -12.91 9.44 -7.67
C LYS A 187 -11.95 8.84 -6.64
N VAL A 188 -10.81 9.50 -6.36
CA VAL A 188 -9.89 9.08 -5.30
C VAL A 188 -10.59 9.08 -3.94
N LYS A 189 -11.38 10.11 -3.64
CA LYS A 189 -12.15 10.15 -2.40
C LYS A 189 -13.12 8.97 -2.27
N LEU A 190 -13.82 8.62 -3.35
CA LEU A 190 -14.71 7.46 -3.37
C LEU A 190 -13.96 6.16 -3.04
N VAL A 191 -12.80 5.92 -3.68
CA VAL A 191 -11.96 4.75 -3.39
C VAL A 191 -11.50 4.76 -1.93
N TYR A 192 -11.02 5.89 -1.44
CA TYR A 192 -10.57 6.04 -0.06
C TYR A 192 -11.69 5.76 0.95
N ASP A 193 -12.88 6.37 0.77
CA ASP A 193 -14.03 6.17 1.64
C ASP A 193 -14.49 4.70 1.65
N ASN A 194 -14.47 4.05 0.48
CA ASN A 194 -14.78 2.64 0.34
C ASN A 194 -13.78 1.76 1.09
N LEU A 195 -12.46 2.02 0.98
CA LEU A 195 -11.45 1.30 1.75
C LEU A 195 -11.65 1.47 3.25
N LEU A 196 -11.93 2.69 3.73
CA LEU A 196 -12.23 2.93 5.14
C LEU A 196 -13.44 2.14 5.62
N LYS A 197 -14.51 2.13 4.81
CA LYS A 197 -15.76 1.41 5.12
C LYS A 197 -15.53 -0.10 5.15
N ASP A 198 -14.97 -0.66 4.08
CA ASP A 198 -14.83 -2.12 3.91
C ASP A 198 -13.83 -2.75 4.88
N LEU A 199 -12.89 -1.94 5.40
CA LEU A 199 -11.88 -2.35 6.39
C LEU A 199 -12.18 -1.85 7.81
N HIS A 200 -13.33 -1.21 8.04
CA HIS A 200 -13.73 -0.64 9.33
C HIS A 200 -12.68 0.32 9.93
N LEU A 201 -12.07 1.14 9.07
CA LEU A 201 -11.04 2.09 9.45
C LEU A 201 -11.62 3.48 9.76
N ARG A 202 -10.92 4.23 10.61
CA ARG A 202 -11.29 5.62 10.92
C ARG A 202 -10.38 6.59 10.18
N ALA A 203 -10.94 7.50 9.39
CA ALA A 203 -10.18 8.47 8.59
C ALA A 203 -9.09 9.20 9.40
N LYS A 204 -9.38 9.64 10.63
CA LYS A 204 -8.41 10.33 11.52
C LYS A 204 -7.14 9.52 11.83
N LYS A 205 -7.17 8.19 11.63
CA LYS A 205 -6.08 7.27 11.98
C LYS A 205 -5.34 6.71 10.77
N VAL A 206 -5.89 6.90 9.56
CA VAL A 206 -5.37 6.32 8.33
C VAL A 206 -5.27 7.41 7.26
N PRO A 207 -4.20 8.21 7.25
CA PRO A 207 -3.98 9.23 6.23
C PRO A 207 -3.80 8.62 4.84
N LEU A 208 -4.14 9.40 3.79
CA LEU A 208 -3.84 9.12 2.40
C LEU A 208 -2.66 9.99 1.96
N LEU A 209 -1.60 9.37 1.46
CA LEU A 209 -0.47 10.05 0.85
C LEU A 209 -0.54 9.84 -0.67
N ALA A 210 -0.62 10.91 -1.44
CA ALA A 210 -0.68 10.85 -2.91
C ALA A 210 0.57 11.50 -3.52
N GLY A 211 1.32 10.76 -4.34
CA GLY A 211 2.49 11.27 -5.03
C GLY A 211 2.12 12.10 -6.26
N GLU A 212 2.89 13.13 -6.52
CA GLU A 212 2.87 13.86 -7.79
C GLU A 212 3.42 12.99 -8.92
N THR A 213 2.90 13.19 -10.15
CA THR A 213 3.52 12.69 -11.38
C THR A 213 4.84 13.42 -11.64
N VAL A 214 5.64 12.97 -12.60
CA VAL A 214 6.88 13.68 -13.00
C VAL A 214 6.59 15.16 -13.24
N ASN A 215 7.42 16.03 -12.68
CA ASN A 215 7.20 17.48 -12.70
C ASN A 215 7.49 18.12 -14.08
N ALA A 216 6.92 19.30 -14.30
CA ALA A 216 7.06 20.04 -15.55
C ALA A 216 8.50 20.54 -15.79
N ASP A 217 9.24 20.87 -14.74
CA ASP A 217 10.66 21.27 -14.81
C ASP A 217 11.59 20.12 -15.25
N GLN A 218 11.11 18.88 -15.14
CA GLN A 218 11.76 17.68 -15.62
C GLN A 218 11.18 17.17 -16.95
N GLY A 219 10.32 17.95 -17.60
CA GLY A 219 9.69 17.59 -18.87
C GLY A 219 8.52 16.61 -18.74
N GLY A 220 8.01 16.41 -17.53
CA GLY A 220 6.92 15.45 -17.24
C GLY A 220 5.69 15.63 -18.12
N ILE A 221 5.37 14.63 -18.96
CA ILE A 221 4.27 14.69 -19.93
C ILE A 221 2.90 14.73 -19.27
N CYS A 222 2.80 14.28 -18.01
CA CYS A 222 1.58 14.29 -17.20
C CYS A 222 1.61 15.35 -16.09
N ALA A 223 2.58 16.27 -16.08
CA ALA A 223 2.79 17.27 -15.02
C ALA A 223 1.56 18.16 -14.77
N SER A 224 0.66 18.33 -15.74
CA SER A 224 -0.60 19.06 -15.55
C SER A 224 -1.50 18.44 -14.48
N MET A 225 -1.35 17.14 -14.20
CA MET A 225 -2.08 16.46 -13.13
C MET A 225 -1.66 16.94 -11.74
N ASN A 226 -0.43 17.39 -11.55
CA ASN A 226 0.04 17.84 -10.23
C ASN A 226 -0.80 19.00 -9.67
N LYS A 227 -1.35 19.87 -10.54
CA LYS A 227 -2.29 20.90 -10.13
C LYS A 227 -3.61 20.30 -9.57
N ILE A 228 -4.08 19.20 -10.13
CA ILE A 228 -5.29 18.50 -9.67
C ILE A 228 -4.96 17.72 -8.40
N ILE A 229 -3.85 16.98 -8.37
CA ILE A 229 -3.38 16.23 -7.21
C ILE A 229 -3.21 17.16 -5.99
N ALA A 230 -2.68 18.37 -6.19
CA ALA A 230 -2.50 19.38 -5.14
C ALA A 230 -3.81 19.79 -4.45
N THR A 231 -4.97 19.60 -5.10
CA THR A 231 -6.28 19.90 -4.50
C THR A 231 -6.84 18.76 -3.64
N LEU A 232 -6.21 17.59 -3.62
CA LEU A 232 -6.71 16.42 -2.88
C LEU A 232 -6.91 16.66 -1.38
N PRO A 233 -6.05 17.42 -0.65
CA PRO A 233 -6.27 17.74 0.76
C PRO A 233 -7.53 18.59 1.02
N GLN A 234 -8.03 19.32 0.03
CA GLN A 234 -9.30 20.06 0.13
C GLN A 234 -10.50 19.09 0.13
N MET A 235 -10.36 17.96 -0.56
CA MET A 235 -11.39 16.92 -0.68
C MET A 235 -11.31 15.90 0.46
N ILE A 236 -10.11 15.53 0.89
CA ILE A 236 -9.82 14.55 1.95
C ILE A 236 -8.92 15.24 2.99
N LYS A 237 -9.49 15.68 4.11
CA LYS A 237 -8.78 16.47 5.14
C LYS A 237 -7.49 15.80 5.66
N ASN A 238 -7.46 14.47 5.66
CA ASN A 238 -6.32 13.67 6.11
C ASN A 238 -5.40 13.23 4.96
N ALA A 239 -5.56 13.77 3.76
CA ALA A 239 -4.63 13.53 2.67
C ALA A 239 -3.44 14.49 2.73
N ARG A 240 -2.30 14.03 2.17
CA ARG A 240 -1.10 14.84 1.92
C ARG A 240 -0.60 14.53 0.52
N VAL A 241 -0.05 15.53 -0.12
CA VAL A 241 0.61 15.39 -1.42
C VAL A 241 2.11 15.25 -1.21
N ILE A 242 2.71 14.30 -1.89
CA ILE A 242 4.15 14.03 -1.85
C ILE A 242 4.77 14.58 -3.12
N SER A 243 5.61 15.61 -2.95
CA SER A 243 6.25 16.27 -4.09
C SER A 243 7.23 15.33 -4.81
N SER A 244 7.17 15.33 -6.13
CA SER A 244 8.13 14.67 -7.00
C SER A 244 9.23 15.62 -7.52
N ALA A 245 9.23 16.89 -7.10
CA ALA A 245 10.20 17.88 -7.55
C ALA A 245 11.64 17.38 -7.37
N GLY A 246 12.45 17.39 -8.44
CA GLY A 246 13.82 16.92 -8.43
C GLY A 246 14.01 15.42 -8.28
N CYS A 247 12.94 14.61 -8.33
CA CYS A 247 13.07 13.15 -8.42
C CYS A 247 13.43 12.78 -9.88
N PRO A 248 14.61 12.22 -10.17
CA PRO A 248 15.00 11.90 -11.53
C PRO A 248 14.00 11.00 -12.24
N ASP A 249 13.64 11.35 -13.46
CA ASP A 249 12.72 10.61 -14.32
C ASP A 249 13.46 9.82 -15.41
N ALA A 250 12.76 8.88 -16.00
CA ALA A 250 13.23 8.07 -17.13
C ALA A 250 13.08 8.86 -18.44
N PRO A 251 13.77 8.44 -19.53
CA PRO A 251 13.72 9.13 -20.83
C PRO A 251 12.32 9.25 -21.45
N ASP A 252 11.33 8.54 -20.93
CA ASP A 252 9.93 8.64 -21.36
C ASP A 252 9.17 9.81 -20.71
N ASN A 253 9.80 10.53 -19.78
CA ASN A 253 9.23 11.66 -19.05
C ASN A 253 7.89 11.33 -18.34
N LEU A 254 7.66 10.06 -18.04
CA LEU A 254 6.45 9.52 -17.45
C LEU A 254 6.76 8.74 -16.17
N HIS A 255 7.81 7.91 -16.20
CA HIS A 255 8.23 7.09 -15.10
C HIS A 255 9.46 7.67 -14.39
N PHE A 256 9.63 7.36 -13.12
CA PHE A 256 10.84 7.73 -12.39
C PHE A 256 11.95 6.69 -12.61
N THR A 257 13.21 7.15 -12.57
CA THR A 257 14.35 6.24 -12.48
C THR A 257 14.36 5.51 -11.12
N ALA A 258 15.25 4.53 -10.95
CA ALA A 258 15.44 3.88 -9.67
C ALA A 258 15.78 4.89 -8.55
N GLU A 259 16.61 5.89 -8.84
CA GLU A 259 16.93 6.99 -7.91
C GLU A 259 15.68 7.83 -7.61
N GLY A 260 14.88 8.17 -8.62
CA GLY A 260 13.63 8.90 -8.44
C GLY A 260 12.66 8.16 -7.51
N TYR A 261 12.50 6.84 -7.67
CA TYR A 261 11.67 6.04 -6.74
C TYR A 261 12.23 5.99 -5.34
N ARG A 262 13.57 5.92 -5.16
CA ARG A 262 14.20 5.97 -3.83
C ARG A 262 13.90 7.30 -3.14
N MET A 263 14.10 8.41 -3.84
CA MET A 263 13.79 9.74 -3.31
C MET A 263 12.32 9.90 -2.97
N LEU A 264 11.44 9.51 -3.88
CA LEU A 264 9.99 9.60 -3.69
C LEU A 264 9.54 8.75 -2.50
N GLY A 265 10.05 7.51 -2.39
CA GLY A 265 9.77 6.62 -1.26
C GLY A 265 10.17 7.21 0.08
N LYS A 266 11.37 7.80 0.17
CA LYS A 266 11.82 8.53 1.36
C LYS A 266 10.86 9.66 1.73
N ARG A 267 10.42 10.48 0.77
CA ARG A 267 9.48 11.59 1.00
C ARG A 267 8.11 11.12 1.50
N TYR A 268 7.60 10.01 0.96
CA TYR A 268 6.40 9.36 1.49
C TYR A 268 6.58 8.98 2.96
N ALA A 269 7.73 8.41 3.31
CA ALA A 269 8.03 8.00 4.69
C ALA A 269 8.19 9.20 5.62
N GLU A 270 8.92 10.24 5.21
CA GLU A 270 9.09 11.49 5.95
C GLU A 270 7.73 12.11 6.32
N GLN A 271 6.84 12.22 5.34
CA GLN A 271 5.50 12.73 5.59
C GLN A 271 4.68 11.82 6.52
N MET A 272 4.82 10.50 6.39
CA MET A 272 4.12 9.55 7.26
C MET A 272 4.64 9.60 8.69
N LEU A 273 5.96 9.63 8.89
CA LEU A 273 6.60 9.76 10.21
C LEU A 273 6.13 11.04 10.91
N LYS A 274 6.09 12.16 10.19
CA LYS A 274 5.55 13.44 10.70
C LYS A 274 4.09 13.30 11.16
N LEU A 275 3.24 12.59 10.40
CA LEU A 275 1.84 12.34 10.77
C LEU A 275 1.69 11.41 11.97
N LEU A 276 2.68 10.52 12.19
CA LEU A 276 2.75 9.64 13.36
C LEU A 276 3.35 10.34 14.59
N GLY A 277 3.83 11.58 14.47
CA GLY A 277 4.49 12.32 15.55
C GLY A 277 5.91 11.82 15.87
N ILE A 278 6.59 11.27 14.86
CA ILE A 278 7.95 10.71 14.98
C ILE A 278 8.93 11.67 14.29
N GLU A 279 9.91 12.14 15.05
CA GLU A 279 11.02 12.94 14.52
C GLU A 279 12.00 12.00 13.79
N MET A 280 12.44 12.43 12.62
CA MET A 280 13.46 11.68 11.87
C MET A 280 14.82 11.85 12.52
N VAL A 281 15.54 10.76 12.63
CA VAL A 281 16.96 10.80 12.99
C VAL A 281 17.71 11.40 11.79
N ALA A 282 18.47 12.47 12.03
CA ALA A 282 19.32 13.05 11.00
C ALA A 282 20.28 11.96 10.45
N PRO A 283 20.50 11.88 9.12
CA PRO A 283 21.49 10.97 8.57
C PRO A 283 22.86 11.26 9.20
N GLN A 284 23.48 10.23 9.79
CA GLN A 284 24.86 10.27 10.31
C GLN A 284 25.83 10.30 9.12
#